data_48fc657081512c22a73dc92a536772b5
#
_entry.id   48fc657081512c22a73dc92a536772b5
#
_cell.length_a   1.000
_cell.length_b   1.000
_cell.length_c   1.000
_cell.angle_alpha   90.00
_cell.angle_beta   90.00
_cell.angle_gamma   90.00
#
_symmetry.space_group_name_H-M   'P 1'
#
loop_
_entity.id
_entity.type
_entity.pdbx_description
1 polymer ?
#
loop_
_entity_poly.entity_id
_entity_poly.type
_entity_poly.pdbx_seq_one_letter_code
_entity_poly.pdbx_strand_id
1 'polypeptide(L)'
;MSNNVIEIENLTKDYGNGRGIFNENLTIKQGEMVGFVGTNGSGKTTTIRNILGFIKPTSGSVKVNGLSSWEHASEIAKSVGYVPGEIAFPDLPTGIAFLKCQAEFYGLKDMSYANELIEKLQLDPRANLKRMSKGMKQKTALVAALMNDSPIIILDEPTTGLDPLMRVTFLDIIKKEHEKGKTIFMSSHLFEELETTCDRVALINDGHIIDIADMNEIRHRPVKDMKIEFTNKADKFVGAGYEITRLQEQYNQATIRIKSEDTGKLLGALKGYDVKFISELPYTLEKHFKNILIEKKENENNER
;
A
#
# COMPACT_ATOMS: atom_id res chain seq x y z
N MET A 1 -10.41 25.97 2.08
CA MET A 1 -10.41 25.06 3.24
C MET A 1 -9.61 23.83 2.83
N SER A 2 -8.72 23.32 3.66
CA SER A 2 -7.96 22.12 3.30
C SER A 2 -8.95 20.95 3.18
N ASN A 3 -8.84 20.21 2.08
CA ASN A 3 -9.72 19.06 1.81
C ASN A 3 -9.17 17.79 2.49
N ASN A 4 -8.50 17.97 3.66
CA ASN A 4 -7.83 16.91 4.37
C ASN A 4 -8.82 16.13 5.22
N VAL A 5 -8.83 14.82 5.05
CA VAL A 5 -9.68 13.88 5.80
C VAL A 5 -8.93 13.27 6.97
N ILE A 6 -7.64 12.94 6.79
CA ILE A 6 -6.77 12.45 7.86
C ILE A 6 -5.55 13.35 7.92
N GLU A 7 -5.24 13.85 9.13
CA GLU A 7 -4.09 14.73 9.39
C GLU A 7 -3.28 14.15 10.55
N ILE A 8 -2.02 13.82 10.29
CA ILE A 8 -1.05 13.32 11.27
C ILE A 8 0.05 14.37 11.38
N GLU A 9 0.25 14.92 12.58
CA GLU A 9 1.22 15.98 12.84
C GLU A 9 2.16 15.60 13.98
N ASN A 10 3.43 15.40 13.67
CA ASN A 10 4.51 15.07 14.61
C ASN A 10 4.15 13.90 15.54
N LEU A 11 3.41 12.93 15.01
CA LEU A 11 2.87 11.80 15.77
C LEU A 11 4.00 10.93 16.31
N THR A 12 4.01 10.75 17.61
CA THR A 12 4.90 9.81 18.30
C THR A 12 4.09 8.92 19.23
N LYS A 13 4.30 7.62 19.12
CA LYS A 13 3.88 6.64 20.10
C LYS A 13 5.06 5.79 20.49
N ASP A 14 5.65 6.11 21.64
CA ASP A 14 6.79 5.40 22.19
C ASP A 14 6.32 4.32 23.19
N TYR A 15 6.76 3.09 22.96
CA TYR A 15 6.56 1.95 23.87
C TYR A 15 7.80 1.65 24.70
N GLY A 16 8.84 2.47 24.59
CA GLY A 16 10.14 2.29 25.23
C GLY A 16 11.09 1.39 24.42
N ASN A 17 12.37 1.49 24.77
CA ASN A 17 13.44 0.71 24.13
C ASN A 17 13.53 0.86 22.59
N GLY A 18 13.22 2.05 22.07
CA GLY A 18 13.24 2.32 20.62
C GLY A 18 12.10 1.67 19.84
N ARG A 19 11.07 1.16 20.51
CA ARG A 19 9.88 0.60 19.86
C ARG A 19 8.79 1.64 19.77
N GLY A 20 8.20 1.80 18.60
CA GLY A 20 7.11 2.74 18.41
C GLY A 20 7.08 3.35 17.02
N ILE A 21 6.46 4.49 16.95
CA ILE A 21 6.47 5.40 15.79
C ILE A 21 6.91 6.77 16.28
N PHE A 22 7.64 7.49 15.45
CA PHE A 22 8.33 8.69 15.88
C PHE A 22 8.23 9.79 14.85
N ASN A 23 7.68 10.94 15.27
CA ASN A 23 7.58 12.17 14.49
C ASN A 23 6.97 11.97 13.09
N GLU A 24 5.93 11.15 12.99
CA GLU A 24 5.25 10.92 11.72
C GLU A 24 4.43 12.14 11.31
N ASN A 25 4.51 12.48 10.04
CA ASN A 25 3.72 13.51 9.39
C ASN A 25 3.12 12.96 8.11
N LEU A 26 1.80 12.96 8.01
CA LEU A 26 1.08 12.48 6.83
C LEU A 26 -0.28 13.17 6.73
N THR A 27 -0.63 13.58 5.53
CA THR A 27 -1.95 14.16 5.23
C THR A 27 -2.60 13.36 4.11
N ILE A 28 -3.87 12.98 4.29
CA ILE A 28 -4.68 12.26 3.29
C ILE A 28 -5.86 13.15 2.93
N LYS A 29 -6.02 13.42 1.63
CA LYS A 29 -7.10 14.25 1.09
C LYS A 29 -8.37 13.44 0.87
N GLN A 30 -9.49 14.13 0.80
CA GLN A 30 -10.76 13.50 0.43
C GLN A 30 -10.67 12.85 -0.95
N GLY A 31 -11.15 11.60 -1.05
CA GLY A 31 -11.14 10.84 -2.29
C GLY A 31 -9.76 10.31 -2.69
N GLU A 32 -8.74 10.47 -1.85
CA GLU A 32 -7.39 9.96 -2.11
C GLU A 32 -7.26 8.51 -1.61
N MET A 33 -6.54 7.68 -2.36
CA MET A 33 -6.14 6.34 -1.93
C MET A 33 -4.65 6.33 -1.61
N VAL A 34 -4.34 6.24 -0.32
CA VAL A 34 -2.96 6.26 0.19
C VAL A 34 -2.55 4.88 0.70
N GLY A 35 -1.45 4.37 0.15
CA GLY A 35 -0.78 3.17 0.62
C GLY A 35 0.18 3.47 1.78
N PHE A 36 0.35 2.49 2.66
CA PHE A 36 1.30 2.56 3.77
C PHE A 36 2.14 1.28 3.80
N VAL A 37 3.38 1.35 3.33
CA VAL A 37 4.23 0.18 3.13
C VAL A 37 5.48 0.23 4.00
N GLY A 38 5.84 -0.94 4.51
CA GLY A 38 7.05 -1.13 5.31
C GLY A 38 7.17 -2.58 5.77
N THR A 39 8.32 -2.93 6.31
CA THR A 39 8.57 -4.26 6.84
C THR A 39 7.69 -4.57 8.05
N ASN A 40 7.61 -5.85 8.44
CA ASN A 40 6.91 -6.23 9.67
C ASN A 40 7.59 -5.57 10.87
N GLY A 41 6.77 -4.99 11.76
CA GLY A 41 7.27 -4.25 12.93
C GLY A 41 7.67 -2.80 12.66
N SER A 42 7.56 -2.29 11.43
CA SER A 42 7.92 -0.90 11.10
C SER A 42 7.02 0.18 11.71
N GLY A 43 5.84 -0.19 12.27
CA GLY A 43 4.92 0.77 12.91
C GLY A 43 3.54 0.89 12.28
N LYS A 44 3.26 0.28 11.10
CA LYS A 44 2.01 0.43 10.33
C LYS A 44 0.74 0.32 11.18
N THR A 45 0.58 -0.78 11.91
CA THR A 45 -0.58 -1.01 12.79
C THR A 45 -0.65 0.02 13.93
N THR A 46 0.50 0.50 14.44
CA THR A 46 0.54 1.52 15.48
C THR A 46 0.02 2.86 14.95
N THR A 47 0.41 3.27 13.76
CA THR A 47 -0.10 4.48 13.10
C THR A 47 -1.60 4.36 12.86
N ILE A 48 -2.07 3.24 12.30
CA ILE A 48 -3.51 2.99 12.07
C ILE A 48 -4.31 3.06 13.38
N ARG A 49 -3.81 2.45 14.46
CA ARG A 49 -4.48 2.50 15.79
C ARG A 49 -4.53 3.91 16.37
N ASN A 50 -3.55 4.78 16.09
CA ASN A 50 -3.62 6.20 16.44
C ASN A 50 -4.65 6.95 15.60
N ILE A 51 -4.74 6.67 14.28
CA ILE A 51 -5.76 7.27 13.40
C ILE A 51 -7.17 6.94 13.88
N LEU A 52 -7.39 5.70 14.32
CA LEU A 52 -8.68 5.23 14.83
C LEU A 52 -8.97 5.61 16.30
N GLY A 53 -8.01 6.26 16.97
CA GLY A 53 -8.15 6.60 18.37
C GLY A 53 -8.15 5.42 19.34
N PHE A 54 -7.65 4.24 18.92
CA PHE A 54 -7.56 3.05 19.78
C PHE A 54 -6.43 3.12 20.78
N ILE A 55 -5.41 3.94 20.51
CA ILE A 55 -4.29 4.20 21.41
C ILE A 55 -4.01 5.70 21.48
N LYS A 56 -3.66 6.17 22.68
CA LYS A 56 -3.28 7.57 22.87
C LYS A 56 -1.84 7.79 22.39
N PRO A 57 -1.57 8.83 21.59
CA PRO A 57 -0.22 9.21 21.23
C PRO A 57 0.60 9.62 22.46
N THR A 58 1.92 9.47 22.40
CA THR A 58 2.85 10.00 23.39
C THR A 58 3.03 11.51 23.20
N SER A 59 3.11 11.95 21.94
CA SER A 59 3.12 13.36 21.53
C SER A 59 2.60 13.51 20.09
N GLY A 60 2.40 14.76 19.67
CA GLY A 60 1.81 15.06 18.38
C GLY A 60 0.28 14.91 18.37
N SER A 61 -0.31 14.97 17.19
CA SER A 61 -1.77 14.91 17.04
C SER A 61 -2.18 14.11 15.80
N VAL A 62 -3.40 13.54 15.89
CA VAL A 62 -4.08 12.93 14.74
C VAL A 62 -5.51 13.44 14.71
N LYS A 63 -5.95 13.87 13.51
CA LYS A 63 -7.33 14.29 13.27
C LYS A 63 -7.93 13.51 12.12
N VAL A 64 -9.22 13.18 12.25
CA VAL A 64 -10.03 12.60 11.18
C VAL A 64 -11.25 13.51 10.99
N ASN A 65 -11.45 14.03 9.78
CA ASN A 65 -12.48 15.03 9.49
C ASN A 65 -12.41 16.25 10.46
N GLY A 66 -11.20 16.66 10.86
CA GLY A 66 -10.98 17.76 11.80
C GLY A 66 -11.19 17.40 13.27
N LEU A 67 -11.68 16.20 13.60
CA LEU A 67 -11.89 15.72 14.97
C LEU A 67 -10.62 15.05 15.51
N SER A 68 -10.25 15.35 16.75
CA SER A 68 -9.16 14.65 17.46
C SER A 68 -9.47 13.16 17.58
N SER A 69 -8.61 12.31 17.01
CA SER A 69 -8.83 10.86 16.97
C SER A 69 -8.97 10.24 18.34
N TRP A 70 -8.16 10.69 19.31
CA TRP A 70 -8.22 10.17 20.68
C TRP A 70 -9.48 10.57 21.42
N GLU A 71 -9.93 11.82 21.27
CA GLU A 71 -11.06 12.36 22.02
C GLU A 71 -12.42 11.97 21.42
N HIS A 72 -12.47 11.75 20.08
CA HIS A 72 -13.69 11.50 19.34
C HIS A 72 -13.70 10.11 18.66
N ALA A 73 -12.96 9.13 19.21
CA ALA A 73 -12.83 7.79 18.61
C ALA A 73 -14.17 7.14 18.27
N SER A 74 -15.17 7.25 19.16
CA SER A 74 -16.52 6.71 18.96
C SER A 74 -17.27 7.36 17.79
N GLU A 75 -17.08 8.65 17.56
CA GLU A 75 -17.71 9.38 16.46
C GLU A 75 -17.02 9.03 15.14
N ILE A 76 -15.69 9.01 15.14
CA ILE A 76 -14.88 8.62 13.99
C ILE A 76 -15.20 7.19 13.53
N ALA A 77 -15.35 6.24 14.47
CA ALA A 77 -15.66 4.86 14.17
C ALA A 77 -16.97 4.67 13.38
N LYS A 78 -17.93 5.59 13.48
CA LYS A 78 -19.18 5.54 12.72
C LYS A 78 -19.01 5.92 11.25
N SER A 79 -17.96 6.68 10.93
CA SER A 79 -17.66 7.16 9.57
C SER A 79 -16.56 6.38 8.87
N VAL A 80 -15.99 5.34 9.52
CA VAL A 80 -14.85 4.58 9.04
C VAL A 80 -15.22 3.11 8.89
N GLY A 81 -14.99 2.55 7.71
CA GLY A 81 -14.93 1.09 7.51
C GLY A 81 -13.51 0.61 7.84
N TYR A 82 -13.37 -0.30 8.80
CA TYR A 82 -12.06 -0.75 9.28
C TYR A 82 -11.86 -2.25 9.19
N VAL A 83 -10.72 -2.66 8.62
CA VAL A 83 -10.23 -4.04 8.65
C VAL A 83 -8.96 -4.09 9.49
N PRO A 84 -8.96 -4.79 10.64
CA PRO A 84 -7.77 -4.96 11.47
C PRO A 84 -6.80 -5.98 10.87
N GLY A 85 -5.50 -5.81 11.11
CA GLY A 85 -4.45 -6.75 10.68
C GLY A 85 -4.54 -8.11 11.38
N GLU A 86 -5.04 -8.12 12.63
CA GLU A 86 -5.37 -9.33 13.39
C GLU A 86 -6.87 -9.36 13.66
N ILE A 87 -7.55 -10.34 13.07
CA ILE A 87 -9.00 -10.46 13.14
C ILE A 87 -9.42 -11.30 14.34
N ALA A 88 -10.06 -10.66 15.31
CA ALA A 88 -10.76 -11.30 16.42
C ALA A 88 -12.25 -10.96 16.33
N PHE A 89 -13.10 -11.98 16.34
CA PHE A 89 -14.55 -11.79 16.37
C PHE A 89 -15.09 -11.93 17.79
N PRO A 90 -16.21 -11.25 18.10
CA PRO A 90 -16.95 -11.48 19.34
C PRO A 90 -17.49 -12.92 19.38
N ASP A 91 -17.97 -13.35 20.54
CA ASP A 91 -18.55 -14.69 20.72
C ASP A 91 -19.93 -14.78 20.09
N LEU A 92 -19.94 -14.90 18.76
CA LEU A 92 -21.11 -15.09 17.92
C LEU A 92 -21.01 -16.41 17.16
N PRO A 93 -22.15 -17.09 16.86
CA PRO A 93 -22.12 -18.44 16.32
C PRO A 93 -21.60 -18.52 14.89
N THR A 94 -21.90 -17.55 14.04
CA THR A 94 -21.63 -17.60 12.59
C THR A 94 -21.25 -16.25 12.02
N GLY A 95 -20.62 -16.25 10.84
CA GLY A 95 -20.30 -15.03 10.10
C GLY A 95 -21.53 -14.17 9.81
N ILE A 96 -22.66 -14.79 9.42
CA ILE A 96 -23.88 -14.02 9.16
C ILE A 96 -24.45 -13.38 10.43
N ALA A 97 -24.32 -14.03 11.61
CA ALA A 97 -24.70 -13.41 12.88
C ALA A 97 -23.83 -12.19 13.19
N PHE A 98 -22.51 -12.27 12.91
CA PHE A 98 -21.62 -11.13 13.06
C PHE A 98 -21.97 -9.99 12.09
N LEU A 99 -22.18 -10.28 10.80
CA LEU A 99 -22.54 -9.25 9.81
C LEU A 99 -23.88 -8.57 10.14
N LYS A 100 -24.87 -9.31 10.64
CA LYS A 100 -26.14 -8.73 11.12
C LYS A 100 -25.93 -7.81 12.32
N CYS A 101 -25.12 -8.22 13.30
CA CYS A 101 -24.78 -7.40 14.46
C CYS A 101 -24.06 -6.10 14.03
N GLN A 102 -23.17 -6.17 13.05
CA GLN A 102 -22.53 -4.98 12.47
C GLN A 102 -23.55 -4.08 11.74
N ALA A 103 -24.47 -4.67 10.96
CA ALA A 103 -25.53 -3.93 10.29
C ALA A 103 -26.42 -3.17 11.29
N GLU A 104 -26.79 -3.81 12.38
CA GLU A 104 -27.57 -3.18 13.47
C GLU A 104 -26.79 -2.03 14.11
N PHE A 105 -25.48 -2.21 14.37
CA PHE A 105 -24.61 -1.17 14.92
C PHE A 105 -24.57 0.07 14.03
N TYR A 106 -24.49 -0.10 12.71
CA TYR A 106 -24.50 0.99 11.74
C TYR A 106 -25.90 1.47 11.35
N GLY A 107 -26.96 0.83 11.84
CA GLY A 107 -28.35 1.15 11.48
C GLY A 107 -28.70 0.82 10.03
N LEU A 108 -28.02 -0.14 9.42
CA LEU A 108 -28.27 -0.58 8.05
C LEU A 108 -29.55 -1.37 7.95
N LYS A 109 -30.46 -0.94 7.09
CA LYS A 109 -31.71 -1.64 6.78
C LYS A 109 -31.61 -2.52 5.54
N ASP A 110 -30.70 -2.19 4.64
CA ASP A 110 -30.46 -2.92 3.40
C ASP A 110 -29.10 -3.63 3.45
N MET A 111 -29.13 -4.94 3.20
CA MET A 111 -27.96 -5.81 3.16
C MET A 111 -27.55 -6.19 1.72
N SER A 112 -28.13 -5.55 0.70
CA SER A 112 -27.89 -5.90 -0.70
C SER A 112 -26.41 -5.81 -1.06
N TYR A 113 -25.73 -4.74 -0.64
CA TYR A 113 -24.32 -4.59 -0.89
C TYR A 113 -23.45 -5.60 -0.11
N ALA A 114 -23.83 -5.92 1.13
CA ALA A 114 -23.15 -6.98 1.89
C ALA A 114 -23.28 -8.34 1.18
N ASN A 115 -24.45 -8.65 0.63
CA ASN A 115 -24.67 -9.89 -0.13
C ASN A 115 -23.85 -9.92 -1.42
N GLU A 116 -23.76 -8.82 -2.14
CA GLU A 116 -22.88 -8.68 -3.32
C GLU A 116 -21.41 -8.94 -2.97
N LEU A 117 -20.92 -8.39 -1.85
CA LEU A 117 -19.55 -8.61 -1.38
C LEU A 117 -19.32 -10.06 -0.96
N ILE A 118 -20.30 -10.69 -0.29
CA ILE A 118 -20.26 -12.11 0.09
C ILE A 118 -20.09 -12.98 -1.15
N GLU A 119 -20.86 -12.71 -2.20
CA GLU A 119 -20.79 -13.45 -3.46
C GLU A 119 -19.44 -13.25 -4.17
N LYS A 120 -19.00 -12.01 -4.35
CA LYS A 120 -17.73 -11.67 -5.00
C LYS A 120 -16.53 -12.28 -4.28
N LEU A 121 -16.53 -12.25 -2.95
CA LEU A 121 -15.45 -12.82 -2.14
C LEU A 121 -15.61 -14.33 -1.91
N GLN A 122 -16.65 -14.96 -2.47
CA GLN A 122 -16.94 -16.39 -2.30
C GLN A 122 -16.90 -16.80 -0.81
N LEU A 123 -17.57 -16.03 0.03
CA LEU A 123 -17.62 -16.26 1.47
C LEU A 123 -18.83 -17.14 1.80
N ASP A 124 -18.61 -18.21 2.57
CA ASP A 124 -19.73 -18.87 3.27
C ASP A 124 -20.00 -18.17 4.61
N PRO A 125 -21.01 -17.28 4.70
CA PRO A 125 -21.29 -16.53 5.91
C PRO A 125 -21.96 -17.35 6.99
N ARG A 126 -22.40 -18.58 6.71
CA ARG A 126 -23.03 -19.50 7.67
C ARG A 126 -22.02 -20.29 8.47
N ALA A 127 -20.76 -20.29 8.05
CA ALA A 127 -19.70 -20.97 8.76
C ALA A 127 -19.55 -20.47 10.21
N ASN A 128 -19.20 -21.38 11.11
CA ASN A 128 -18.96 -21.06 12.52
C ASN A 128 -17.70 -20.18 12.64
N LEU A 129 -17.82 -18.99 13.25
CA LEU A 129 -16.74 -18.01 13.38
C LEU A 129 -15.46 -18.58 14.01
N LYS A 130 -15.60 -19.42 15.05
CA LYS A 130 -14.46 -20.03 15.76
C LYS A 130 -13.71 -21.04 14.88
N ARG A 131 -14.39 -21.63 13.88
CA ARG A 131 -13.84 -22.64 12.98
C ARG A 131 -13.44 -22.09 11.60
N MET A 132 -13.65 -20.80 11.35
CA MET A 132 -13.26 -20.17 10.11
C MET A 132 -11.74 -20.24 9.92
N SER A 133 -11.31 -20.58 8.71
CA SER A 133 -9.91 -20.42 8.28
C SER A 133 -9.50 -18.95 8.34
N LYS A 134 -8.18 -18.67 8.30
CA LYS A 134 -7.68 -17.29 8.26
C LYS A 134 -8.27 -16.50 7.09
N GLY A 135 -8.34 -17.11 5.89
CA GLY A 135 -8.93 -16.48 4.70
C GLY A 135 -10.43 -16.21 4.84
N MET A 136 -11.21 -17.12 5.44
CA MET A 136 -12.63 -16.89 5.71
C MET A 136 -12.84 -15.74 6.71
N LYS A 137 -12.03 -15.68 7.77
CA LYS A 137 -12.06 -14.56 8.72
C LYS A 137 -11.76 -13.23 8.02
N GLN A 138 -10.74 -13.23 7.15
CA GLN A 138 -10.37 -12.05 6.37
C GLN A 138 -11.53 -11.57 5.49
N LYS A 139 -12.12 -12.48 4.70
CA LYS A 139 -13.28 -12.17 3.86
C LYS A 139 -14.46 -11.62 4.67
N THR A 140 -14.73 -12.20 5.85
CA THR A 140 -15.81 -11.73 6.74
C THR A 140 -15.53 -10.30 7.24
N ALA A 141 -14.29 -9.99 7.64
CA ALA A 141 -13.90 -8.66 8.08
C ALA A 141 -13.98 -7.63 6.94
N LEU A 142 -13.61 -8.03 5.71
CA LEU A 142 -13.71 -7.19 4.52
C LEU A 142 -15.18 -6.84 4.22
N VAL A 143 -16.09 -7.83 4.26
CA VAL A 143 -17.53 -7.56 4.09
C VAL A 143 -18.03 -6.60 5.16
N ALA A 144 -17.69 -6.85 6.43
CA ALA A 144 -18.12 -5.99 7.55
C ALA A 144 -17.63 -4.54 7.43
N ALA A 145 -16.39 -4.33 6.95
CA ALA A 145 -15.80 -3.00 6.80
C ALA A 145 -16.41 -2.20 5.62
N LEU A 146 -16.82 -2.90 4.56
CA LEU A 146 -17.27 -2.24 3.32
C LEU A 146 -18.79 -2.08 3.25
N MET A 147 -19.57 -2.94 3.92
CA MET A 147 -21.03 -3.00 3.78
C MET A 147 -21.78 -1.75 4.25
N ASN A 148 -21.18 -0.94 5.13
CA ASN A 148 -21.80 0.27 5.67
C ASN A 148 -21.60 1.52 4.79
N ASP A 149 -20.97 1.36 3.63
CA ASP A 149 -20.74 2.43 2.65
C ASP A 149 -20.03 3.67 3.23
N SER A 150 -19.16 3.46 4.20
CA SER A 150 -18.40 4.53 4.87
C SER A 150 -17.60 5.38 3.87
N PRO A 151 -17.53 6.70 4.08
CA PRO A 151 -16.72 7.60 3.22
C PRO A 151 -15.21 7.41 3.39
N ILE A 152 -14.79 6.84 4.52
CA ILE A 152 -13.39 6.53 4.83
C ILE A 152 -13.23 5.04 5.03
N ILE A 153 -12.23 4.44 4.42
CA ILE A 153 -11.88 3.03 4.56
C ILE A 153 -10.44 2.90 5.02
N ILE A 154 -10.22 2.24 6.15
CA ILE A 154 -8.90 1.98 6.71
C ILE A 154 -8.67 0.47 6.76
N LEU A 155 -7.58 0.02 6.12
CA LEU A 155 -7.31 -1.39 5.90
C LEU A 155 -5.89 -1.72 6.40
N ASP A 156 -5.80 -2.56 7.42
CA ASP A 156 -4.52 -3.03 7.94
C ASP A 156 -4.22 -4.44 7.42
N GLU A 157 -3.27 -4.55 6.45
CA GLU A 157 -2.88 -5.79 5.81
C GLU A 157 -4.07 -6.62 5.24
N PRO A 158 -4.99 -6.01 4.45
CA PRO A 158 -6.29 -6.60 4.11
C PRO A 158 -6.23 -7.88 3.27
N THR A 159 -5.12 -8.12 2.59
CA THR A 159 -4.95 -9.29 1.70
C THR A 159 -4.32 -10.49 2.40
N THR A 160 -3.92 -10.32 3.66
CA THR A 160 -3.28 -11.36 4.44
C THR A 160 -4.21 -12.56 4.63
N GLY A 161 -3.78 -13.74 4.14
CA GLY A 161 -4.54 -15.00 4.20
C GLY A 161 -5.55 -15.20 3.07
N LEU A 162 -5.67 -14.27 2.13
CA LEU A 162 -6.40 -14.47 0.88
C LEU A 162 -5.53 -15.27 -0.11
N ASP A 163 -6.18 -16.14 -0.87
CA ASP A 163 -5.56 -16.77 -2.02
C ASP A 163 -5.34 -15.75 -3.16
N PRO A 164 -4.48 -16.03 -4.15
CA PRO A 164 -4.14 -15.07 -5.21
C PRO A 164 -5.36 -14.54 -5.98
N LEU A 165 -6.36 -15.38 -6.26
CA LEU A 165 -7.54 -14.96 -7.00
C LEU A 165 -8.41 -14.01 -6.17
N MET A 166 -8.62 -14.32 -4.91
CA MET A 166 -9.38 -13.47 -3.99
C MET A 166 -8.67 -12.15 -3.69
N ARG A 167 -7.34 -12.14 -3.73
CA ARG A 167 -6.57 -10.90 -3.64
C ARG A 167 -6.86 -9.97 -4.82
N VAL A 168 -6.83 -10.47 -6.04
CA VAL A 168 -7.19 -9.68 -7.24
C VAL A 168 -8.62 -9.16 -7.13
N THR A 169 -9.57 -10.04 -6.77
CA THR A 169 -10.98 -9.66 -6.58
C THR A 169 -11.13 -8.54 -5.54
N PHE A 170 -10.43 -8.62 -4.42
CA PHE A 170 -10.43 -7.59 -3.39
C PHE A 170 -9.87 -6.26 -3.90
N LEU A 171 -8.74 -6.27 -4.62
CA LEU A 171 -8.15 -5.05 -5.19
C LEU A 171 -9.11 -4.39 -6.20
N ASP A 172 -9.83 -5.18 -6.98
CA ASP A 172 -10.86 -4.65 -7.89
C ASP A 172 -12.06 -4.04 -7.14
N ILE A 173 -12.45 -4.62 -6.01
CA ILE A 173 -13.49 -4.03 -5.13
C ILE A 173 -13.01 -2.68 -4.60
N ILE A 174 -11.79 -2.60 -4.07
CA ILE A 174 -11.24 -1.37 -3.49
C ILE A 174 -11.07 -0.27 -4.53
N LYS A 175 -10.63 -0.59 -5.74
CA LYS A 175 -10.58 0.38 -6.85
C LYS A 175 -11.96 0.97 -7.15
N LYS A 176 -13.00 0.14 -7.17
CA LYS A 176 -14.39 0.61 -7.36
C LYS A 176 -14.86 1.51 -6.22
N GLU A 177 -14.48 1.21 -4.97
CA GLU A 177 -14.79 2.08 -3.83
C GLU A 177 -14.08 3.44 -3.95
N HIS A 178 -12.82 3.43 -4.41
CA HIS A 178 -12.07 4.65 -4.70
C HIS A 178 -12.70 5.47 -5.84
N GLU A 179 -13.11 4.83 -6.92
CA GLU A 179 -13.83 5.47 -8.05
C GLU A 179 -15.14 6.13 -7.63
N LYS A 180 -15.78 5.66 -6.54
CA LYS A 180 -16.94 6.31 -5.91
C LYS A 180 -16.57 7.57 -5.10
N GLY A 181 -15.30 7.92 -5.01
CA GLY A 181 -14.78 9.08 -4.28
C GLY A 181 -14.51 8.84 -2.80
N LYS A 182 -14.44 7.58 -2.36
CA LYS A 182 -14.07 7.25 -0.98
C LYS A 182 -12.60 7.49 -0.71
N THR A 183 -12.29 7.93 0.51
CA THR A 183 -10.92 8.07 1.00
C THR A 183 -10.44 6.73 1.56
N ILE A 184 -9.31 6.23 1.08
CA ILE A 184 -8.82 4.91 1.45
C ILE A 184 -7.39 5.00 1.98
N PHE A 185 -7.15 4.41 3.16
CA PHE A 185 -5.83 4.23 3.72
C PHE A 185 -5.55 2.74 3.92
N MET A 186 -4.59 2.20 3.19
CA MET A 186 -4.34 0.76 3.16
C MET A 186 -2.87 0.44 3.47
N SER A 187 -2.62 -0.30 4.56
CA SER A 187 -1.30 -0.85 4.80
C SER A 187 -1.10 -2.17 4.04
N SER A 188 0.13 -2.39 3.57
CA SER A 188 0.56 -3.68 3.00
C SER A 188 2.08 -3.84 3.17
N HIS A 189 2.54 -5.08 3.18
CA HIS A 189 3.95 -5.41 3.00
C HIS A 189 4.26 -5.81 1.54
N LEU A 190 3.26 -5.83 0.66
CA LEU A 190 3.37 -6.15 -0.76
C LEU A 190 3.33 -4.86 -1.58
N PHE A 191 4.47 -4.45 -2.10
CA PHE A 191 4.61 -3.22 -2.89
C PHE A 191 3.71 -3.21 -4.12
N GLU A 192 3.58 -4.35 -4.82
CA GLU A 192 2.81 -4.49 -6.05
C GLU A 192 1.34 -4.16 -5.87
N GLU A 193 0.74 -4.49 -4.72
CA GLU A 193 -0.66 -4.17 -4.42
C GLU A 193 -0.88 -2.66 -4.38
N LEU A 194 0.00 -1.94 -3.67
CA LEU A 194 -0.09 -0.49 -3.54
C LEU A 194 0.28 0.24 -4.83
N GLU A 195 1.28 -0.28 -5.55
CA GLU A 195 1.71 0.25 -6.85
C GLU A 195 0.58 0.26 -7.87
N THR A 196 -0.29 -0.76 -7.84
CA THR A 196 -1.38 -0.91 -8.80
C THR A 196 -2.67 -0.22 -8.40
N THR A 197 -2.80 0.23 -7.15
CA THR A 197 -4.07 0.74 -6.60
C THR A 197 -3.99 2.16 -6.07
N CYS A 198 -2.88 2.55 -5.43
CA CYS A 198 -2.79 3.81 -4.71
C CYS A 198 -2.39 5.00 -5.59
N ASP A 199 -2.79 6.20 -5.16
CA ASP A 199 -2.35 7.48 -5.73
C ASP A 199 -0.99 7.89 -5.17
N ARG A 200 -0.82 7.75 -3.86
CA ARG A 200 0.43 7.98 -3.13
C ARG A 200 0.72 6.83 -2.18
N VAL A 201 2.00 6.63 -1.87
CA VAL A 201 2.42 5.61 -0.90
C VAL A 201 3.41 6.22 0.09
N ALA A 202 3.07 6.18 1.37
CA ALA A 202 3.99 6.52 2.44
C ALA A 202 4.83 5.28 2.81
N LEU A 203 6.14 5.47 2.82
CA LEU A 203 7.15 4.44 3.12
C LEU A 203 7.56 4.57 4.58
N ILE A 204 7.33 3.52 5.38
CA ILE A 204 7.70 3.51 6.80
C ILE A 204 8.81 2.49 7.08
N ASN A 205 9.84 2.91 7.82
CA ASN A 205 10.90 2.05 8.30
C ASN A 205 11.29 2.44 9.73
N ASP A 206 11.44 1.45 10.62
CA ASP A 206 11.85 1.64 12.01
C ASP A 206 11.08 2.77 12.74
N GLY A 207 9.76 2.81 12.55
CA GLY A 207 8.87 3.78 13.18
C GLY A 207 8.89 5.20 12.59
N HIS A 208 9.53 5.40 11.44
CA HIS A 208 9.61 6.70 10.77
C HIS A 208 9.06 6.63 9.36
N ILE A 209 8.25 7.60 8.96
CA ILE A 209 7.94 7.81 7.55
C ILE A 209 9.21 8.35 6.89
N ILE A 210 9.76 7.58 5.95
CA ILE A 210 11.03 7.89 5.29
C ILE A 210 10.86 8.58 3.96
N ASP A 211 9.69 8.41 3.33
CA ASP A 211 9.32 9.05 2.08
C ASP A 211 7.81 8.95 1.84
N ILE A 212 7.28 9.81 0.97
CA ILE A 212 5.89 9.76 0.49
C ILE A 212 5.93 9.89 -1.03
N ALA A 213 5.88 8.75 -1.72
CA ALA A 213 5.99 8.66 -3.16
C ALA A 213 4.64 8.93 -3.85
N ASP A 214 4.65 9.78 -4.88
CA ASP A 214 3.56 9.90 -5.83
C ASP A 214 3.64 8.75 -6.86
N MET A 215 2.58 7.95 -6.96
CA MET A 215 2.59 6.78 -7.83
C MET A 215 2.58 7.13 -9.31
N ASN A 216 2.09 8.31 -9.67
CA ASN A 216 2.17 8.78 -11.04
C ASN A 216 3.62 9.12 -11.44
N GLU A 217 4.40 9.72 -10.53
CA GLU A 217 5.83 9.98 -10.75
C GLU A 217 6.63 8.68 -10.83
N ILE A 218 6.31 7.68 -10.01
CA ILE A 218 6.95 6.36 -10.08
C ILE A 218 6.69 5.68 -11.43
N ARG A 219 5.43 5.72 -11.91
CA ARG A 219 5.03 5.07 -13.17
C ARG A 219 5.53 5.80 -14.44
N HIS A 220 5.67 7.12 -14.39
CA HIS A 220 5.98 7.97 -15.55
C HIS A 220 7.33 8.67 -15.44
N ARG A 221 8.35 7.96 -15.00
CA ARG A 221 9.70 8.53 -14.89
C ARG A 221 10.24 8.98 -16.24
N PRO A 222 10.91 10.15 -16.28
CA PRO A 222 11.53 10.63 -17.52
C PRO A 222 12.74 9.81 -17.97
N VAL A 223 13.25 8.93 -17.09
CA VAL A 223 14.43 8.09 -17.32
C VAL A 223 14.04 6.62 -17.19
N LYS A 224 14.52 5.80 -18.13
CA LYS A 224 14.26 4.36 -18.22
C LYS A 224 15.57 3.56 -18.20
N ASP A 225 15.54 2.43 -17.50
CA ASP A 225 16.59 1.42 -17.57
C ASP A 225 16.19 0.37 -18.60
N MET A 226 17.01 0.22 -19.67
CA MET A 226 16.76 -0.72 -20.77
C MET A 226 17.75 -1.88 -20.66
N LYS A 227 17.24 -3.11 -20.58
CA LYS A 227 18.02 -4.35 -20.61
C LYS A 227 18.11 -4.85 -22.04
N ILE A 228 19.33 -5.06 -22.50
CA ILE A 228 19.64 -5.53 -23.85
C ILE A 228 20.49 -6.80 -23.74
N GLU A 229 20.07 -7.85 -24.40
CA GLU A 229 20.85 -9.10 -24.57
C GLU A 229 21.31 -9.20 -26.01
N PHE A 230 22.61 -9.41 -26.19
CA PHE A 230 23.24 -9.56 -27.49
C PHE A 230 23.52 -11.03 -27.78
N THR A 231 23.54 -11.40 -29.07
CA THR A 231 23.93 -12.75 -29.50
C THR A 231 25.43 -12.96 -29.31
N ASN A 232 26.22 -11.90 -29.53
CA ASN A 232 27.66 -11.83 -29.34
C ASN A 232 27.99 -10.97 -28.12
N LYS A 233 29.30 -10.82 -27.82
CA LYS A 233 29.77 -10.06 -26.64
C LYS A 233 29.21 -8.64 -26.62
N ALA A 234 28.63 -8.27 -25.45
CA ALA A 234 28.05 -6.96 -25.18
C ALA A 234 29.10 -5.82 -25.13
N ASP A 235 30.39 -6.16 -24.99
CA ASP A 235 31.50 -5.23 -24.88
C ASP A 235 31.61 -4.26 -26.07
N LYS A 236 31.21 -4.68 -27.27
CA LYS A 236 31.17 -3.80 -28.46
C LYS A 236 30.17 -2.64 -28.31
N PHE A 237 29.13 -2.81 -27.49
CA PHE A 237 28.14 -1.76 -27.25
C PHE A 237 28.57 -0.78 -26.17
N VAL A 238 29.54 -1.14 -25.31
CA VAL A 238 30.09 -0.28 -24.23
C VAL A 238 30.65 1.04 -24.75
N GLY A 239 31.13 1.05 -26.00
CA GLY A 239 31.66 2.26 -26.65
C GLY A 239 30.63 3.19 -27.31
N ALA A 240 29.33 2.86 -27.27
CA ALA A 240 28.30 3.60 -28.00
C ALA A 240 27.81 4.91 -27.31
N GLY A 241 28.43 5.29 -26.18
CA GLY A 241 28.15 6.57 -25.51
C GLY A 241 26.92 6.57 -24.59
N TYR A 242 26.35 5.40 -24.28
CA TYR A 242 25.26 5.27 -23.32
C TYR A 242 25.76 5.04 -21.89
N GLU A 243 25.02 5.53 -20.90
CA GLU A 243 25.27 5.23 -19.48
C GLU A 243 24.93 3.76 -19.20
N ILE A 244 25.96 2.94 -18.97
CA ILE A 244 25.79 1.53 -18.62
C ILE A 244 25.66 1.42 -17.10
N THR A 245 24.49 1.06 -16.61
CA THR A 245 24.21 0.88 -15.18
C THR A 245 24.58 -0.52 -14.69
N ARG A 246 24.61 -1.52 -15.60
CA ARG A 246 25.01 -2.89 -15.30
C ARG A 246 25.48 -3.63 -16.55
N LEU A 247 26.62 -4.28 -16.45
CA LEU A 247 27.15 -5.18 -17.48
C LEU A 247 27.24 -6.61 -16.92
N GLN A 248 26.65 -7.58 -17.63
CA GLN A 248 26.69 -9.00 -17.29
C GLN A 248 27.27 -9.78 -18.47
N GLU A 249 28.60 -9.82 -18.56
CA GLU A 249 29.34 -10.41 -19.67
C GLU A 249 29.00 -11.90 -19.89
N GLN A 250 28.81 -12.66 -18.80
CA GLN A 250 28.44 -14.08 -18.84
C GLN A 250 27.11 -14.35 -19.54
N TYR A 251 26.23 -13.36 -19.63
CA TYR A 251 24.93 -13.47 -20.33
C TYR A 251 24.87 -12.60 -21.59
N ASN A 252 25.94 -11.95 -21.97
CA ASN A 252 25.99 -10.97 -23.06
C ASN A 252 24.91 -9.87 -22.88
N GLN A 253 24.69 -9.41 -21.64
CA GLN A 253 23.65 -8.44 -21.30
C GLN A 253 24.24 -7.13 -20.80
N ALA A 254 23.67 -6.02 -21.30
CA ALA A 254 23.93 -4.68 -20.78
C ALA A 254 22.60 -4.07 -20.33
N THR A 255 22.62 -3.39 -19.17
CA THR A 255 21.53 -2.50 -18.75
C THR A 255 22.04 -1.08 -18.93
N ILE A 256 21.29 -0.28 -19.68
CA ILE A 256 21.61 1.10 -19.97
C ILE A 256 20.52 2.03 -19.47
N ARG A 257 20.89 3.23 -19.09
CA ARG A 257 19.98 4.29 -18.69
C ARG A 257 19.81 5.28 -19.83
N ILE A 258 18.56 5.57 -20.17
CA ILE A 258 18.21 6.53 -21.22
C ILE A 258 17.07 7.43 -20.76
N LYS A 259 16.95 8.60 -21.39
CA LYS A 259 15.71 9.37 -21.30
C LYS A 259 14.60 8.69 -22.12
N SER A 260 13.37 8.77 -21.66
CA SER A 260 12.21 8.15 -22.33
C SER A 260 12.05 8.61 -23.79
N GLU A 261 12.37 9.87 -24.08
CA GLU A 261 12.38 10.48 -25.43
C GLU A 261 13.45 9.89 -26.37
N ASP A 262 14.51 9.32 -25.82
CA ASP A 262 15.64 8.78 -26.59
C ASP A 262 15.47 7.31 -27.01
N THR A 263 14.31 6.69 -26.73
CA THR A 263 14.03 5.29 -27.10
C THR A 263 14.22 5.04 -28.60
N GLY A 264 13.77 5.95 -29.45
CA GLY A 264 13.96 5.85 -30.91
C GLY A 264 15.43 5.93 -31.34
N LYS A 265 16.24 6.78 -30.68
CA LYS A 265 17.69 6.88 -30.92
C LYS A 265 18.40 5.61 -30.52
N LEU A 266 18.03 5.01 -29.38
CA LEU A 266 18.56 3.73 -28.93
C LEU A 266 18.28 2.61 -29.97
N LEU A 267 17.04 2.48 -30.42
CA LEU A 267 16.70 1.48 -31.44
C LEU A 267 17.48 1.68 -32.74
N GLY A 268 17.71 2.94 -33.13
CA GLY A 268 18.56 3.28 -34.26
C GLY A 268 20.03 2.86 -34.06
N ALA A 269 20.59 3.09 -32.89
CA ALA A 269 21.95 2.71 -32.54
C ALA A 269 22.15 1.19 -32.49
N LEU A 270 21.11 0.44 -32.11
CA LEU A 270 21.17 -1.03 -32.07
C LEU A 270 21.11 -1.70 -33.43
N LYS A 271 20.82 -0.98 -34.52
CA LYS A 271 20.70 -1.52 -35.89
C LYS A 271 21.99 -2.22 -36.40
N GLY A 272 23.15 -1.86 -35.83
CA GLY A 272 24.44 -2.47 -36.17
C GLY A 272 24.87 -3.64 -35.27
N TYR A 273 24.02 -4.09 -34.35
CA TYR A 273 24.32 -5.15 -33.39
C TYR A 273 23.34 -6.30 -33.49
N ASP A 274 23.82 -7.51 -33.23
CA ASP A 274 22.97 -8.71 -33.18
C ASP A 274 22.24 -8.77 -31.83
N VAL A 275 21.12 -8.05 -31.73
CA VAL A 275 20.29 -7.99 -30.54
C VAL A 275 19.37 -9.21 -30.48
N LYS A 276 19.46 -9.98 -29.43
CA LYS A 276 18.60 -11.12 -29.16
C LYS A 276 17.31 -10.72 -28.44
N PHE A 277 17.42 -9.73 -27.52
CA PHE A 277 16.31 -9.31 -26.67
C PHE A 277 16.54 -7.88 -26.18
N ILE A 278 15.45 -7.11 -26.11
CA ILE A 278 15.42 -5.78 -25.47
C ILE A 278 14.15 -5.65 -24.64
N SER A 279 14.28 -5.16 -23.42
CA SER A 279 13.12 -4.83 -22.58
C SER A 279 13.39 -3.62 -21.71
N GLU A 280 12.36 -2.89 -21.38
CA GLU A 280 12.38 -1.92 -20.31
C GLU A 280 12.38 -2.64 -18.95
N LEU A 281 13.24 -2.22 -18.04
CA LEU A 281 13.20 -2.64 -16.64
C LEU A 281 12.34 -1.64 -15.88
N PRO A 282 11.15 -2.03 -15.42
CA PRO A 282 10.27 -1.10 -14.73
C PRO A 282 10.93 -0.57 -13.46
N TYR A 283 10.71 0.70 -13.19
CA TYR A 283 11.05 1.28 -11.89
C TYR A 283 9.86 1.08 -10.97
N THR A 284 10.01 0.15 -10.04
CA THR A 284 8.96 -0.24 -9.11
C THR A 284 9.06 0.52 -7.79
N LEU A 285 7.97 0.60 -7.05
CA LEU A 285 7.93 1.14 -5.70
C LEU A 285 8.91 0.41 -4.76
N GLU A 286 9.09 -0.90 -4.94
CA GLU A 286 10.08 -1.68 -4.18
C GLU A 286 11.52 -1.21 -4.48
N LYS A 287 11.84 -0.95 -5.75
CA LYS A 287 13.15 -0.42 -6.16
C LYS A 287 13.36 0.98 -5.57
N HIS A 288 12.33 1.81 -5.59
CA HIS A 288 12.34 3.14 -4.99
C HIS A 288 12.66 3.07 -3.49
N PHE A 289 11.93 2.24 -2.74
CA PHE A 289 12.17 2.02 -1.32
C PHE A 289 13.60 1.55 -1.01
N LYS A 290 14.11 0.59 -1.79
CA LYS A 290 15.49 0.10 -1.64
C LYS A 290 16.52 1.21 -1.85
N ASN A 291 16.33 2.06 -2.86
CA ASN A 291 17.24 3.18 -3.13
C ASN A 291 17.28 4.18 -1.96
N ILE A 292 16.11 4.56 -1.41
CA ILE A 292 16.03 5.47 -0.26
C ILE A 292 16.76 4.88 0.97
N LEU A 293 16.59 3.58 1.22
CA LEU A 293 17.29 2.92 2.34
C LEU A 293 18.81 2.90 2.17
N ILE A 294 19.30 2.75 0.92
CA ILE A 294 20.74 2.78 0.62
C ILE A 294 21.26 4.21 0.85
N GLU A 295 20.63 5.22 0.28
CA GLU A 295 21.01 6.63 0.42
C GLU A 295 21.07 7.08 1.90
N LYS A 296 20.07 6.65 2.72
CA LYS A 296 20.11 6.94 4.15
C LYS A 296 21.30 6.32 4.86
N LYS A 297 21.62 5.05 4.58
CA LYS A 297 22.78 4.38 5.18
C LYS A 297 24.11 5.02 4.78
N GLU A 298 24.24 5.48 3.54
CA GLU A 298 25.42 6.18 3.06
C GLU A 298 25.59 7.53 3.76
N ASN A 299 24.51 8.28 3.95
CA ASN A 299 24.54 9.56 4.68
C ASN A 299 24.92 9.37 6.16
N GLU A 300 24.34 8.38 6.84
CA GLU A 300 24.69 8.07 8.25
C GLU A 300 26.16 7.63 8.43
N ASN A 301 26.73 6.95 7.42
CA ASN A 301 28.15 6.55 7.44
C ASN A 301 29.09 7.72 7.16
N ASN A 302 28.65 8.72 6.40
CA ASN A 302 29.45 9.92 6.10
C ASN A 302 29.44 10.95 7.24
N GLU A 303 28.48 10.89 8.16
CA GLU A 303 28.36 11.75 9.33
C GLU A 303 29.10 11.20 10.58
N ARG A 304 29.63 9.97 10.51
CA ARG A 304 30.45 9.33 11.54
C ARG A 304 31.92 9.43 11.20
#